data_458e04ac206d0304b2b11bb2e6f88411
#
_entry.id   458e04ac206d0304b2b11bb2e6f88411
#
_cell.length_a   1.000
_cell.length_b   1.000
_cell.length_c   1.000
_cell.angle_alpha   90.00
_cell.angle_beta   90.00
_cell.angle_gamma   90.00
#
_symmetry.space_group_name_H-M   'P 1'
#
loop_
_entity.id
_entity.type
_entity.pdbx_description
1 polymer ?
#
loop_
_entity_poly.entity_id
_entity_poly.type
_entity_poly.pdbx_seq_one_letter_code
_entity_poly.pdbx_strand_id
1 'polypeptide(L)'
;MTNDTYLKTTINKSRIGRLATVDLECKPHVIPVVFVFDNDRNCYFIPIDEKTKRSRPENLKRVKNIQENPNVALLLDEYNEDWTKLYFIMIRGKGSILGGKKLEQNEMRLLEKAHKLLCDKYPQYQKIGIGKYLIKIMPQKVVVWNNDG
;
A
#
# COMPACT_ATOMS: atom_id res chain seq x y z
N MET A 1 -13.71 13.18 -16.87
CA MET A 1 -13.45 11.72 -16.84
C MET A 1 -11.97 11.48 -16.66
N THR A 2 -11.58 10.71 -15.65
CA THR A 2 -10.18 10.46 -15.36
C THR A 2 -9.63 9.47 -16.37
N ASN A 3 -8.58 9.86 -17.08
CA ASN A 3 -7.90 8.99 -18.01
C ASN A 3 -7.17 7.89 -17.19
N ASP A 4 -7.34 6.64 -17.59
CA ASP A 4 -6.69 5.50 -16.95
C ASP A 4 -5.16 5.65 -16.93
N THR A 5 -4.59 6.19 -18.01
CA THR A 5 -3.15 6.48 -18.08
C THR A 5 -2.71 7.52 -17.05
N TYR A 6 -3.50 8.59 -16.89
CA TYR A 6 -3.24 9.60 -15.87
C TYR A 6 -3.26 8.99 -14.46
N LEU A 7 -4.28 8.19 -14.19
CA LEU A 7 -4.44 7.53 -12.89
C LEU A 7 -3.23 6.64 -12.56
N LYS A 8 -2.86 5.76 -13.48
CA LYS A 8 -1.72 4.85 -13.29
C LYS A 8 -0.40 5.61 -13.13
N THR A 9 -0.19 6.65 -13.94
CA THR A 9 1.01 7.46 -13.86
C THR A 9 1.10 8.15 -12.50
N THR A 10 0.01 8.72 -12.03
CA THR A 10 -0.04 9.43 -10.74
C THR A 10 0.20 8.45 -9.59
N ILE A 11 -0.42 7.28 -9.62
CA ILE A 11 -0.21 6.24 -8.61
C ILE A 11 1.26 5.82 -8.57
N ASN A 12 1.85 5.55 -9.73
CA ASN A 12 3.23 5.08 -9.81
C ASN A 12 4.25 6.14 -9.40
N LYS A 13 3.94 7.41 -9.59
CA LYS A 13 4.81 8.52 -9.16
C LYS A 13 4.71 8.81 -7.67
N SER A 14 3.62 8.47 -7.03
CA SER A 14 3.41 8.75 -5.60
C SER A 14 4.40 7.98 -4.77
N ARG A 15 5.12 8.69 -3.89
CA ARG A 15 6.20 8.12 -3.09
C ARG A 15 5.73 7.65 -1.73
N ILE A 16 4.61 8.17 -1.25
CA ILE A 16 4.07 7.87 0.06
C ILE A 16 2.54 7.84 -0.05
N GLY A 17 1.94 6.92 0.67
CA GLY A 17 0.49 6.88 0.85
C GLY A 17 0.15 6.90 2.32
N ARG A 18 -1.12 7.12 2.63
CA ARG A 18 -1.64 7.03 3.98
C ARG A 18 -2.59 5.85 4.05
N LEU A 19 -2.19 4.87 4.84
CA LEU A 19 -2.96 3.63 4.99
C LEU A 19 -3.88 3.75 6.19
N ALA A 20 -5.18 3.64 5.93
CA ALA A 20 -6.21 3.59 6.97
C ALA A 20 -6.65 2.14 7.17
N THR A 21 -6.64 1.71 8.43
CA THR A 21 -7.15 0.42 8.87
C THR A 21 -8.10 0.64 10.03
N VAL A 22 -8.86 -0.37 10.36
CA VAL A 22 -9.87 -0.27 11.42
C VAL A 22 -9.89 -1.57 12.22
N ASP A 23 -10.08 -1.48 13.54
CA ASP A 23 -10.20 -2.66 14.40
C ASP A 23 -11.65 -3.13 14.50
N LEU A 24 -11.89 -4.17 15.32
CA LEU A 24 -13.24 -4.71 15.54
C LEU A 24 -14.18 -3.73 16.24
N GLU A 25 -13.65 -2.76 16.96
CA GLU A 25 -14.43 -1.71 17.62
C GLU A 25 -14.64 -0.49 16.73
N CYS A 26 -14.30 -0.59 15.44
CA CYS A 26 -14.41 0.48 14.46
C CYS A 26 -13.53 1.70 14.77
N LYS A 27 -12.44 1.50 15.51
CA LYS A 27 -11.47 2.56 15.77
C LYS A 27 -10.52 2.69 14.59
N PRO A 28 -10.44 3.86 13.96
CA PRO A 28 -9.56 4.06 12.81
C PRO A 28 -8.10 4.23 13.23
N HIS A 29 -7.21 3.80 12.34
CA HIS A 29 -5.76 3.93 12.49
C HIS A 29 -5.20 4.37 11.13
N VAL A 30 -4.40 5.41 11.10
CA VAL A 30 -3.84 5.95 9.84
C VAL A 30 -2.34 6.17 10.02
N ILE A 31 -1.56 5.63 9.08
CA ILE A 31 -0.10 5.79 9.09
C ILE A 31 0.41 6.06 7.68
N PRO A 32 1.53 6.77 7.54
CA PRO A 32 2.21 6.89 6.25
C PRO A 32 2.89 5.57 5.90
N VAL A 33 2.86 5.20 4.62
CA VAL A 33 3.46 3.97 4.12
C VAL A 33 4.11 4.22 2.76
N VAL A 34 5.14 3.45 2.45
CA VAL A 34 5.61 3.31 1.07
C VAL A 34 4.84 2.16 0.44
N PHE A 35 4.73 2.14 -0.88
CA PHE A 35 3.92 1.15 -1.57
C PHE A 35 4.33 1.01 -3.02
N VAL A 36 3.94 -0.10 -3.63
CA VAL A 36 3.99 -0.27 -5.09
C VAL A 36 2.64 -0.75 -5.60
N PHE A 37 2.35 -0.42 -6.84
CA PHE A 37 1.18 -0.92 -7.55
C PHE A 37 1.65 -1.93 -8.61
N ASP A 38 1.05 -3.12 -8.59
CA ASP A 38 1.26 -4.15 -9.61
C ASP A 38 0.20 -3.97 -10.69
N ASN A 39 0.60 -3.43 -11.84
CA ASN A 39 -0.31 -3.17 -12.96
C ASN A 39 -0.90 -4.46 -13.54
N ASP A 40 -0.14 -5.55 -13.49
CA ASP A 40 -0.57 -6.83 -14.07
C ASP A 40 -1.67 -7.49 -13.25
N ARG A 41 -1.58 -7.37 -11.91
CA ARG A 41 -2.51 -8.01 -10.98
C ARG A 41 -3.53 -7.06 -10.38
N ASN A 42 -3.43 -5.75 -10.68
CA ASN A 42 -4.29 -4.72 -10.13
C ASN A 42 -4.36 -4.81 -8.60
N CYS A 43 -3.22 -4.77 -7.96
CA CYS A 43 -3.14 -4.80 -6.50
C CYS A 43 -1.96 -3.95 -6.01
N TYR A 44 -2.00 -3.63 -4.71
CA TYR A 44 -0.96 -2.82 -4.07
C TYR A 44 -0.22 -3.67 -3.05
N PHE A 45 1.08 -3.41 -2.92
CA PHE A 45 1.91 -4.05 -1.89
C PHE A 45 2.54 -2.98 -1.02
N ILE A 46 2.44 -3.19 0.28
CA ILE A 46 3.02 -2.30 1.28
C ILE A 46 3.97 -3.13 2.14
N PRO A 47 5.27 -2.79 2.18
CA PRO A 47 6.21 -3.56 2.98
C PRO A 47 5.97 -3.33 4.47
N ILE A 48 6.23 -4.34 5.26
CA ILE A 48 6.22 -4.25 6.71
C ILE A 48 7.68 -4.26 7.15
N ASP A 49 8.17 -3.09 7.55
CA ASP A 49 9.56 -2.93 7.92
C ASP A 49 9.82 -3.49 9.32
N GLU A 50 10.78 -4.39 9.42
CA GLU A 50 11.22 -5.00 10.68
C GLU A 50 12.31 -4.15 11.35
N LYS A 51 12.07 -2.84 11.45
CA LYS A 51 13.11 -1.87 11.87
C LYS A 51 13.53 -1.97 13.33
N THR A 52 12.78 -2.65 14.18
CA THR A 52 13.15 -2.76 15.59
C THR A 52 12.96 -4.19 16.08
N LYS A 53 13.98 -4.69 16.78
CA LYS A 53 13.94 -6.00 17.45
C LYS A 53 12.83 -6.09 18.50
N ARG A 54 12.12 -4.99 18.80
CA ARG A 54 11.11 -4.93 19.86
C ARG A 54 9.68 -5.15 19.35
N SER A 55 9.42 -4.97 18.06
CA SER A 55 8.08 -5.19 17.53
C SER A 55 8.13 -6.17 16.38
N ARG A 56 7.59 -7.37 16.63
CA ARG A 56 7.38 -8.34 15.57
C ARG A 56 6.30 -7.81 14.63
N PRO A 57 6.36 -8.11 13.32
CA PRO A 57 5.34 -7.67 12.37
C PRO A 57 3.92 -7.96 12.83
N GLU A 58 3.68 -9.14 13.41
CA GLU A 58 2.35 -9.55 13.91
C GLU A 58 1.84 -8.67 15.05
N ASN A 59 2.70 -7.91 15.72
CA ASN A 59 2.30 -7.02 16.81
C ASN A 59 1.99 -5.61 16.37
N LEU A 60 2.24 -5.27 15.10
CA LEU A 60 1.93 -3.95 14.58
C LEU A 60 0.41 -3.76 14.51
N LYS A 61 -0.04 -2.57 14.91
CA LYS A 61 -1.46 -2.28 14.97
C LYS A 61 -2.15 -2.47 13.61
N ARG A 62 -1.52 -2.02 12.52
CA ARG A 62 -2.07 -2.17 11.19
C ARG A 62 -2.21 -3.61 10.75
N VAL A 63 -1.28 -4.47 11.16
CA VAL A 63 -1.34 -5.91 10.86
C VAL A 63 -2.49 -6.56 11.61
N LYS A 64 -2.59 -6.30 12.90
CA LYS A 64 -3.70 -6.81 13.72
C LYS A 64 -5.05 -6.34 13.19
N ASN A 65 -5.15 -5.06 12.83
CA ASN A 65 -6.38 -4.50 12.30
C ASN A 65 -6.81 -5.22 11.03
N ILE A 66 -5.89 -5.41 10.08
CA ILE A 66 -6.19 -6.08 8.81
C ILE A 66 -6.62 -7.53 9.02
N GLN A 67 -6.01 -8.23 9.96
CA GLN A 67 -6.39 -9.62 10.28
C GLN A 67 -7.79 -9.69 10.88
N GLU A 68 -8.17 -8.69 11.67
CA GLU A 68 -9.50 -8.63 12.30
C GLU A 68 -10.55 -8.04 11.37
N ASN A 69 -10.17 -7.04 10.57
CA ASN A 69 -11.07 -6.34 9.66
C ASN A 69 -10.30 -6.02 8.37
N PRO A 70 -10.61 -6.70 7.26
CA PRO A 70 -9.84 -6.51 6.03
C PRO A 70 -10.13 -5.21 5.27
N ASN A 71 -11.12 -4.44 5.69
CA ASN A 71 -11.45 -3.18 5.03
C ASN A 71 -10.35 -2.15 5.26
N VAL A 72 -9.79 -1.64 4.17
CA VAL A 72 -8.70 -0.67 4.21
C VAL A 72 -8.93 0.44 3.20
N ALA A 73 -8.26 1.56 3.40
CA ALA A 73 -8.18 2.62 2.41
C ALA A 73 -6.73 3.09 2.32
N LEU A 74 -6.27 3.31 1.09
CA LEU A 74 -4.97 3.91 0.81
C LEU A 74 -5.22 5.26 0.15
N LEU A 75 -4.75 6.32 0.78
CA LEU A 75 -4.91 7.67 0.27
C LEU A 75 -3.59 8.17 -0.30
N LEU A 76 -3.63 8.60 -1.56
CA LEU A 76 -2.54 9.28 -2.22
C LEU A 76 -2.98 10.71 -2.49
N ASP A 77 -2.19 11.67 -2.07
CA ASP A 77 -2.55 13.07 -2.23
C ASP A 77 -1.29 13.90 -2.36
N GLU A 78 -1.46 15.09 -2.90
CA GLU A 78 -0.39 16.08 -2.97
C GLU A 78 -0.98 17.46 -2.69
N TYR A 79 -0.35 18.16 -1.74
CA TYR A 79 -0.67 19.57 -1.52
C TYR A 79 0.25 20.45 -2.33
N ASN A 80 -0.29 21.51 -2.92
CA ASN A 80 0.46 22.49 -3.68
C ASN A 80 -0.18 23.85 -3.43
N GLU A 81 0.61 24.90 -3.26
CA GLU A 81 0.08 26.26 -3.10
C GLU A 81 -0.64 26.74 -4.36
N ASP A 82 -0.28 26.22 -5.53
CA ASP A 82 -1.09 26.32 -6.73
C ASP A 82 -2.19 25.27 -6.67
N TRP A 83 -3.39 25.66 -6.29
CA TRP A 83 -4.51 24.76 -6.05
C TRP A 83 -5.01 24.07 -7.32
N THR A 84 -4.64 24.53 -8.51
CA THR A 84 -4.97 23.82 -9.75
C THR A 84 -4.22 22.48 -9.84
N LYS A 85 -3.18 22.29 -9.04
CA LYS A 85 -2.37 21.07 -9.01
C LYS A 85 -2.76 20.10 -7.88
N LEU A 86 -3.76 20.47 -7.06
CA LEU A 86 -4.22 19.59 -5.99
C LEU A 86 -4.91 18.35 -6.56
N TYR A 87 -4.65 17.22 -5.93
CA TYR A 87 -5.38 16.00 -6.23
C TYR A 87 -5.40 15.08 -5.00
N PHE A 88 -6.35 14.16 -4.98
CA PHE A 88 -6.24 12.97 -4.16
C PHE A 88 -6.79 11.77 -4.91
N ILE A 89 -6.25 10.60 -4.57
CA ILE A 89 -6.72 9.31 -5.03
C ILE A 89 -6.93 8.47 -3.78
N MET A 90 -8.15 8.00 -3.57
CA MET A 90 -8.45 7.12 -2.45
C MET A 90 -8.80 5.74 -2.99
N ILE A 91 -8.02 4.75 -2.61
CA ILE A 91 -8.22 3.36 -2.99
C ILE A 91 -8.83 2.63 -1.81
N ARG A 92 -10.07 2.20 -1.93
CA ARG A 92 -10.70 1.34 -0.92
C ARG A 92 -10.67 -0.10 -1.39
N GLY A 93 -10.40 -1.00 -0.47
CA GLY A 93 -10.30 -2.41 -0.83
C GLY A 93 -10.16 -3.31 0.37
N LYS A 94 -9.72 -4.53 0.08
CA LYS A 94 -9.48 -5.56 1.09
C LYS A 94 -7.98 -5.76 1.25
N GLY A 95 -7.54 -5.66 2.50
CA GLY A 95 -6.15 -5.92 2.86
C GLY A 95 -5.97 -7.34 3.36
N SER A 96 -4.80 -7.88 3.10
CA SER A 96 -4.37 -9.17 3.63
C SER A 96 -2.88 -9.13 3.92
N ILE A 97 -2.42 -10.04 4.76
CA ILE A 97 -1.00 -10.17 5.08
C ILE A 97 -0.43 -11.28 4.23
N LEU A 98 0.61 -10.96 3.47
CA LEU A 98 1.33 -11.88 2.60
C LEU A 98 2.70 -12.15 3.21
N GLY A 99 3.11 -13.42 3.25
CA GLY A 99 4.41 -13.81 3.77
C GLY A 99 4.29 -14.75 4.97
N GLY A 100 5.44 -15.16 5.49
CA GLY A 100 5.52 -16.06 6.62
C GLY A 100 6.23 -17.36 6.31
N LYS A 101 6.03 -18.38 7.16
CA LYS A 101 6.86 -19.59 7.16
C LYS A 101 6.46 -20.66 6.15
N LYS A 102 5.21 -20.73 5.74
CA LYS A 102 4.74 -21.74 4.78
C LYS A 102 3.99 -21.03 3.67
N LEU A 103 4.67 -20.84 2.55
CA LEU A 103 4.08 -20.19 1.39
C LEU A 103 3.80 -21.22 0.31
N GLU A 104 2.61 -21.18 -0.24
CA GLU A 104 2.31 -21.90 -1.48
C GLU A 104 3.11 -21.28 -2.63
N GLN A 105 3.30 -22.05 -3.70
CA GLN A 105 4.11 -21.61 -4.83
C GLN A 105 3.62 -20.30 -5.45
N ASN A 106 2.30 -20.11 -5.53
CA ASN A 106 1.70 -18.89 -6.05
C ASN A 106 2.01 -17.69 -5.16
N GLU A 107 1.98 -17.87 -3.84
CA GLU A 107 2.31 -16.81 -2.88
C GLU A 107 3.78 -16.43 -2.96
N MET A 108 4.66 -17.40 -3.15
CA MET A 108 6.10 -17.15 -3.33
C MET A 108 6.37 -16.30 -4.57
N ARG A 109 5.71 -16.61 -5.69
CA ARG A 109 5.83 -15.82 -6.92
C ARG A 109 5.32 -14.39 -6.74
N LEU A 110 4.21 -14.26 -6.03
CA LEU A 110 3.62 -12.96 -5.74
C LEU A 110 4.56 -12.12 -4.86
N LEU A 111 5.15 -12.75 -3.85
CA LEU A 111 6.10 -12.10 -2.96
C LEU A 111 7.37 -11.65 -3.71
N GLU A 112 7.90 -12.51 -4.58
CA GLU A 112 9.06 -12.19 -5.42
C GLU A 112 8.78 -11.01 -6.34
N LYS A 113 7.62 -10.99 -6.97
CA LYS A 113 7.19 -9.87 -7.83
C LYS A 113 7.09 -8.58 -7.04
N ALA A 114 6.48 -8.63 -5.86
CA ALA A 114 6.33 -7.48 -4.98
C ALA A 114 7.69 -6.93 -4.54
N HIS A 115 8.63 -7.81 -4.16
CA HIS A 115 9.98 -7.43 -3.78
C HIS A 115 10.70 -6.72 -4.92
N LYS A 116 10.58 -7.25 -6.14
CA LYS A 116 11.19 -6.63 -7.31
C LYS A 116 10.63 -5.23 -7.56
N LEU A 117 9.32 -5.09 -7.52
CA LEU A 117 8.66 -3.80 -7.73
C LEU A 117 9.07 -2.78 -6.66
N LEU A 118 9.17 -3.20 -5.41
CA LEU A 118 9.60 -2.34 -4.30
C LEU A 118 11.05 -1.91 -4.45
N CYS A 119 11.94 -2.83 -4.81
CA CYS A 119 13.36 -2.51 -5.03
C CYS A 119 13.55 -1.56 -6.21
N ASP A 120 12.77 -1.74 -7.27
CA ASP A 120 12.83 -0.86 -8.44
C ASP A 120 12.34 0.56 -8.12
N LYS A 121 11.27 0.66 -7.33
CA LYS A 121 10.70 1.96 -6.96
C LYS A 121 11.49 2.67 -5.87
N TYR A 122 11.99 1.92 -4.88
CA TYR A 122 12.71 2.46 -3.73
C TYR A 122 14.10 1.81 -3.65
N PRO A 123 15.11 2.41 -4.29
CA PRO A 123 16.46 1.80 -4.37
C PRO A 123 17.09 1.46 -3.02
N GLN A 124 16.69 2.11 -1.94
CA GLN A 124 17.21 1.79 -0.60
C GLN A 124 16.93 0.35 -0.19
N TYR A 125 15.84 -0.26 -0.69
CA TYR A 125 15.54 -1.65 -0.40
C TYR A 125 16.55 -2.63 -0.98
N GLN A 126 17.29 -2.23 -2.01
CA GLN A 126 18.40 -3.05 -2.53
C GLN A 126 19.52 -3.19 -1.52
N LYS A 127 19.68 -2.22 -0.60
CA LYS A 127 20.73 -2.23 0.42
C LYS A 127 20.26 -2.86 1.72
N ILE A 128 19.05 -2.48 2.18
CA ILE A 128 18.56 -2.90 3.51
C ILE A 128 17.69 -4.14 3.44
N GLY A 129 17.26 -4.55 2.24
CA GLY A 129 16.35 -5.68 2.07
C GLY A 129 14.91 -5.35 2.46
N ILE A 130 14.01 -6.26 2.12
CA ILE A 130 12.58 -6.15 2.44
C ILE A 130 12.23 -7.27 3.42
N GLY A 131 11.41 -6.95 4.43
CA GLY A 131 10.97 -7.92 5.41
C GLY A 131 10.18 -9.08 4.80
N LYS A 132 9.93 -10.10 5.60
CA LYS A 132 9.24 -11.33 5.18
C LYS A 132 7.76 -11.15 4.93
N TYR A 133 7.18 -10.05 5.41
CA TYR A 133 5.74 -9.80 5.36
C TYR A 133 5.44 -8.55 4.56
N LEU A 134 4.36 -8.62 3.81
CA LEU A 134 3.80 -7.49 3.07
C LEU A 134 2.32 -7.40 3.36
N ILE A 135 1.77 -6.19 3.25
CA ILE A 135 0.33 -5.99 3.15
C ILE A 135 -0.01 -5.97 1.67
N LYS A 136 -0.99 -6.78 1.27
CA LYS A 136 -1.54 -6.77 -0.08
C LYS A 136 -2.91 -6.14 -0.02
N ILE A 137 -3.19 -5.18 -0.92
CA ILE A 137 -4.51 -4.57 -1.05
C ILE A 137 -5.10 -4.92 -2.40
N MET A 138 -6.28 -5.54 -2.37
CA MET A 138 -7.10 -5.76 -3.56
C MET A 138 -8.09 -4.60 -3.65
N PRO A 139 -7.95 -3.70 -4.63
CA PRO A 139 -8.84 -2.55 -4.73
C PRO A 139 -10.25 -2.95 -5.12
N GLN A 140 -11.24 -2.30 -4.52
CA GLN A 140 -12.66 -2.47 -4.82
C GLN A 140 -13.26 -1.21 -5.42
N LYS A 141 -12.79 -0.05 -4.97
CA LYS A 141 -13.27 1.25 -5.45
C LYS A 141 -12.15 2.27 -5.41
N VAL A 142 -12.00 3.01 -6.49
CA VAL A 142 -11.03 4.10 -6.58
C VAL A 142 -11.81 5.40 -6.76
N VAL A 143 -11.56 6.36 -5.87
CA VAL A 143 -12.15 7.69 -5.92
C VAL A 143 -11.03 8.66 -6.27
N VAL A 144 -11.22 9.43 -7.32
CA VAL A 144 -10.24 10.41 -7.79
C VAL A 144 -10.85 11.78 -7.77
N TRP A 145 -10.13 12.71 -7.19
CA TRP A 145 -10.48 14.12 -7.27
C TRP A 145 -9.26 14.90 -7.72
N ASN A 146 -9.46 15.82 -8.65
CA ASN A 146 -8.46 16.81 -9.01
C ASN A 146 -9.14 18.15 -9.25
N ASN A 147 -8.36 19.22 -9.13
CA ASN A 147 -8.88 20.57 -9.34
C ASN A 147 -8.57 21.01 -10.77
N ASP A 148 -9.20 20.37 -11.70
CA ASP A 148 -8.96 20.53 -13.14
C ASP A 148 -9.71 21.75 -13.73
N GLY A 149 -9.90 22.74 -12.95
CA GLY A 149 -10.57 23.94 -13.37
C GLY A 149 -12.06 23.82 -13.38
#